data_ef62e390760c8257f0d58a93146f6f31
#
_entry.id   ef62e390760c8257f0d58a93146f6f31
#
_cell.length_a   1.000
_cell.length_b   1.000
_cell.length_c   1.000
_cell.angle_alpha   90.00
_cell.angle_beta   90.00
_cell.angle_gamma   90.00
#
_symmetry.space_group_name_H-M   'P 1'
#
loop_
_entity.id
_entity.type
_entity.pdbx_description
1 polymer ?
#
loop_
_entity_poly.entity_id
_entity_poly.type
_entity_poly.pdbx_seq_one_letter_code
_entity_poly.pdbx_strand_id
1 'polypeptide(L)'
;MKTLEKEFVMNADSTGNHTFRQLRKENGVALYERIRPDNSHFGYEVFVIKTVKAGKKLPGGKVVEEDYERYPGAHVWGKTAWSPKDLDTAEAKFDELVNMVKSEAGQPKRRGRKSKKVSLVLPKGEFTMKMLIAETGLTQPVLYVRLQKLIKENKVKEVGRVKPEGGRGKAMVVYQTI
;
A
#
# COMPACT_ATOMS: atom_id res chain seq x y z
N MET A 1 23.11 -7.60 9.08
CA MET A 1 21.63 -7.64 9.06
C MET A 1 21.12 -8.03 10.43
N LYS A 2 20.33 -7.19 11.07
CA LYS A 2 19.72 -7.48 12.38
C LYS A 2 18.43 -8.30 12.17
N THR A 3 18.38 -9.50 12.76
CA THR A 3 17.19 -10.39 12.71
C THR A 3 16.24 -10.09 13.86
N LEU A 4 14.97 -10.49 13.74
CA LEU A 4 14.03 -10.47 14.86
C LEU A 4 14.56 -11.35 16.00
N GLU A 5 14.42 -10.85 17.21
CA GLU A 5 14.85 -11.55 18.42
C GLU A 5 13.96 -12.77 18.65
N LYS A 6 14.57 -13.86 19.18
CA LYS A 6 13.84 -15.08 19.51
C LYS A 6 12.87 -14.89 20.68
N GLU A 7 13.20 -13.96 21.57
CA GLU A 7 12.34 -13.57 22.67
C GLU A 7 12.46 -12.06 22.89
N PHE A 8 11.34 -11.38 23.02
CA PHE A 8 11.28 -9.93 23.29
C PHE A 8 10.00 -9.58 24.04
N VAL A 9 10.03 -8.42 24.69
CA VAL A 9 8.88 -7.88 25.45
C VAL A 9 8.38 -6.63 24.74
N MET A 10 7.08 -6.55 24.53
CA MET A 10 6.45 -5.39 23.90
C MET A 10 5.09 -5.09 24.52
N ASN A 11 4.76 -3.80 24.65
CA ASN A 11 3.41 -3.39 25.01
C ASN A 11 2.47 -3.71 23.83
N ALA A 12 1.58 -4.65 24.05
CA ALA A 12 0.75 -5.21 22.98
C ALA A 12 -0.72 -4.80 23.04
N ASP A 13 -1.22 -4.50 24.26
CA ASP A 13 -2.60 -4.07 24.50
C ASP A 13 -2.75 -3.40 25.87
N SER A 14 -4.00 -3.16 26.30
CA SER A 14 -4.32 -2.53 27.59
C SER A 14 -3.93 -3.39 28.82
N THR A 15 -3.57 -4.67 28.62
CA THR A 15 -3.13 -5.55 29.72
C THR A 15 -1.62 -5.43 30.02
N GLY A 16 -0.89 -4.65 29.22
CA GLY A 16 0.50 -4.31 29.45
C GLY A 16 1.50 -4.99 28.53
N ASN A 17 2.71 -5.20 29.06
CA ASN A 17 3.81 -5.79 28.31
C ASN A 17 3.66 -7.31 28.20
N HIS A 18 3.59 -7.81 26.98
CA HIS A 18 3.58 -9.24 26.69
C HIS A 18 4.96 -9.71 26.27
N THR A 19 5.30 -10.94 26.63
CA THR A 19 6.48 -11.64 26.13
C THR A 19 6.12 -12.40 24.87
N PHE A 20 6.94 -12.22 23.83
CA PHE A 20 6.84 -12.91 22.55
C PHE A 20 7.99 -13.88 22.44
N ARG A 21 7.69 -15.18 22.32
CA ARG A 21 8.67 -16.25 22.18
C ARG A 21 8.54 -16.90 20.81
N GLN A 22 9.63 -16.90 20.04
CA GLN A 22 9.63 -17.51 18.71
C GLN A 22 9.58 -19.04 18.82
N LEU A 23 8.56 -19.63 18.23
CA LEU A 23 8.40 -21.09 18.13
C LEU A 23 9.00 -21.62 16.83
N ARG A 24 8.68 -20.95 15.70
CA ARG A 24 9.16 -21.36 14.37
C ARG A 24 9.56 -20.13 13.53
N LYS A 25 10.53 -20.33 12.65
CA LYS A 25 10.90 -19.35 11.63
C LYS A 25 11.42 -20.06 10.39
N GLU A 26 10.77 -19.86 9.25
CA GLU A 26 11.11 -20.47 7.98
C GLU A 26 10.73 -19.56 6.80
N ASN A 27 11.60 -19.48 5.78
CA ASN A 27 11.35 -18.76 4.51
C ASN A 27 10.77 -17.33 4.67
N GLY A 28 11.21 -16.60 5.69
CA GLY A 28 10.71 -15.25 5.94
C GLY A 28 9.33 -15.19 6.61
N VAL A 29 8.85 -16.30 7.16
CA VAL A 29 7.67 -16.38 8.01
C VAL A 29 8.11 -16.70 9.44
N ALA A 30 7.45 -16.09 10.43
CA ALA A 30 7.67 -16.38 11.85
C ALA A 30 6.37 -16.71 12.56
N LEU A 31 6.47 -17.62 13.53
CA LEU A 31 5.44 -17.98 14.49
C LEU A 31 5.96 -17.68 15.90
N TYR A 32 5.23 -16.84 16.62
CA TYR A 32 5.51 -16.50 18.01
C TYR A 32 4.36 -16.90 18.91
N GLU A 33 4.71 -17.42 20.10
CA GLU A 33 3.80 -17.50 21.22
C GLU A 33 3.73 -16.16 21.94
N ARG A 34 2.55 -15.74 22.35
CA ARG A 34 2.33 -14.51 23.10
C ARG A 34 1.90 -14.84 24.51
N ILE A 35 2.65 -14.38 25.50
CA ILE A 35 2.50 -14.67 26.92
C ILE A 35 2.21 -13.37 27.65
N ARG A 36 1.23 -13.35 28.54
CA ARG A 36 0.89 -12.19 29.36
C ARG A 36 1.91 -11.94 30.47
N PRO A 37 1.87 -10.74 31.11
CA PRO A 37 2.75 -10.44 32.24
C PRO A 37 2.62 -11.39 33.44
N ASP A 38 1.47 -12.03 33.60
CA ASP A 38 1.19 -13.04 34.64
C ASP A 38 1.66 -14.46 34.25
N ASN A 39 2.42 -14.57 33.13
CA ASN A 39 2.86 -15.83 32.53
C ASN A 39 1.73 -16.73 31.98
N SER A 40 0.50 -16.25 31.92
CA SER A 40 -0.57 -16.99 31.25
C SER A 40 -0.43 -16.91 29.73
N HIS A 41 -0.75 -18.02 29.05
CA HIS A 41 -0.80 -18.03 27.59
C HIS A 41 -1.90 -17.08 27.09
N PHE A 42 -1.60 -16.28 26.05
CA PHE A 42 -2.58 -15.40 25.43
C PHE A 42 -3.03 -15.88 24.05
N GLY A 43 -2.11 -16.42 23.26
CA GLY A 43 -2.33 -16.86 21.88
C GLY A 43 -1.03 -16.87 21.09
N TYR A 44 -1.17 -16.90 19.78
CA TYR A 44 -0.02 -16.96 18.84
C TYR A 44 -0.08 -15.83 17.85
N GLU A 45 1.06 -15.53 17.25
CA GLU A 45 1.17 -14.58 16.16
C GLU A 45 1.99 -15.18 15.02
N VAL A 46 1.38 -15.21 13.84
CA VAL A 46 1.99 -15.74 12.62
C VAL A 46 2.10 -14.61 11.60
N PHE A 47 3.27 -14.37 11.05
CA PHE A 47 3.43 -13.28 10.09
C PHE A 47 4.58 -13.47 9.12
N VAL A 48 4.43 -12.83 7.96
CA VAL A 48 5.52 -12.69 6.98
C VAL A 48 6.46 -11.57 7.44
N ILE A 49 7.73 -11.89 7.61
CA ILE A 49 8.77 -10.96 8.05
C ILE A 49 9.08 -9.97 6.93
N LYS A 50 9.08 -8.70 7.25
CA LYS A 50 9.46 -7.64 6.33
C LYS A 50 10.88 -7.15 6.62
N THR A 51 11.79 -7.30 5.67
CA THR A 51 13.13 -6.72 5.75
C THR A 51 13.10 -5.26 5.33
N VAL A 52 13.62 -4.38 6.18
CA VAL A 52 13.87 -2.98 5.88
C VAL A 52 15.32 -2.83 5.46
N LYS A 53 15.55 -2.26 4.27
CA LYS A 53 16.88 -2.11 3.70
C LYS A 53 17.63 -0.91 4.23
N ALA A 54 18.95 -1.04 4.37
CA ALA A 54 19.86 0.08 4.66
C ALA A 54 19.66 1.21 3.62
N GLY A 55 19.91 2.43 4.04
CA GLY A 55 19.71 3.63 3.22
C GLY A 55 18.26 4.11 3.11
N LYS A 56 17.27 3.34 3.62
CA LYS A 56 15.87 3.77 3.61
C LYS A 56 15.64 4.90 4.62
N LYS A 57 15.00 5.99 4.16
CA LYS A 57 14.52 7.07 5.03
C LYS A 57 13.22 6.67 5.72
N LEU A 58 13.17 6.74 7.04
CA LEU A 58 11.98 6.52 7.86
C LEU A 58 11.20 7.84 8.07
N PRO A 59 9.92 7.78 8.46
CA PRO A 59 9.21 8.95 8.97
C PRO A 59 10.03 9.62 10.08
N GLY A 60 10.17 10.95 10.01
CA GLY A 60 11.07 11.70 10.92
C GLY A 60 12.50 11.88 10.41
N GLY A 61 12.82 11.43 9.19
CA GLY A 61 14.11 11.72 8.52
C GLY A 61 15.28 10.79 8.88
N LYS A 62 15.11 9.90 9.84
CA LYS A 62 16.15 8.92 10.23
C LYS A 62 16.42 7.95 9.08
N VAL A 63 17.71 7.78 8.75
CA VAL A 63 18.15 6.81 7.73
C VAL A 63 18.49 5.48 8.42
N VAL A 64 18.07 4.38 7.82
CA VAL A 64 18.39 3.03 8.27
C VAL A 64 19.85 2.73 7.95
N GLU A 65 20.63 2.38 8.93
CA GLU A 65 22.08 2.15 8.81
C GLU A 65 22.38 0.75 8.27
N GLU A 66 21.63 -0.27 8.71
CA GLU A 66 21.77 -1.66 8.26
C GLU A 66 20.43 -2.32 7.97
N ASP A 67 20.46 -3.39 7.17
CA ASP A 67 19.28 -4.22 6.92
C ASP A 67 18.76 -4.81 8.23
N TYR A 68 17.47 -4.70 8.50
CA TYR A 68 16.86 -5.35 9.66
C TYR A 68 15.49 -5.95 9.36
N GLU A 69 15.17 -7.02 10.08
CA GLU A 69 13.83 -7.62 10.09
C GLU A 69 12.92 -6.82 11.01
N ARG A 70 11.70 -6.56 10.53
CA ARG A 70 10.73 -5.75 11.26
C ARG A 70 9.52 -6.59 11.67
N TYR A 71 9.10 -6.44 12.93
CA TYR A 71 7.82 -6.90 13.41
C TYR A 71 6.64 -6.21 12.69
N PRO A 72 5.48 -6.90 12.49
CA PRO A 72 4.33 -6.35 11.77
C PRO A 72 3.82 -5.05 12.38
N GLY A 73 3.50 -4.07 11.54
CA GLY A 73 2.74 -2.89 11.96
C GLY A 73 1.24 -3.16 11.94
N ALA A 74 0.46 -2.32 12.64
CA ALA A 74 -0.99 -2.50 12.80
C ALA A 74 -1.77 -2.70 11.48
N HIS A 75 -1.33 -2.09 10.38
CA HIS A 75 -2.01 -2.10 9.08
C HIS A 75 -1.89 -3.41 8.28
N VAL A 76 -1.07 -4.37 8.72
CA VAL A 76 -0.84 -5.64 8.00
C VAL A 76 -1.60 -6.83 8.62
N TRP A 77 -2.21 -6.65 9.78
CA TRP A 77 -3.05 -7.67 10.41
C TRP A 77 -4.26 -8.02 9.55
N GLY A 78 -4.54 -9.33 9.44
CA GLY A 78 -5.54 -9.88 8.50
C GLY A 78 -5.09 -9.94 7.03
N LYS A 79 -3.83 -9.55 6.69
CA LYS A 79 -3.27 -9.60 5.32
C LYS A 79 -2.01 -10.46 5.24
N THR A 80 -1.00 -10.11 6.02
CA THR A 80 0.29 -10.82 6.10
C THR A 80 0.70 -11.13 7.54
N ALA A 81 -0.18 -10.86 8.49
CA ALA A 81 -0.05 -11.20 9.90
C ALA A 81 -1.41 -11.61 10.48
N TRP A 82 -1.44 -12.61 11.37
CA TRP A 82 -2.62 -13.18 12.02
C TRP A 82 -2.32 -13.46 13.49
N SER A 83 -3.38 -13.46 14.32
CA SER A 83 -3.30 -13.75 15.76
C SER A 83 -4.27 -14.90 16.12
N PRO A 84 -3.96 -16.16 15.78
CA PRO A 84 -4.74 -17.32 16.21
C PRO A 84 -4.63 -17.53 17.74
N LYS A 85 -5.66 -18.14 18.33
CA LYS A 85 -5.69 -18.41 19.76
C LYS A 85 -5.10 -19.76 20.14
N ASP A 86 -5.19 -20.73 19.25
CA ASP A 86 -4.72 -22.10 19.44
C ASP A 86 -3.51 -22.41 18.54
N LEU A 87 -2.71 -23.37 18.96
CA LEU A 87 -1.47 -23.75 18.28
C LEU A 87 -1.73 -24.39 16.92
N ASP A 88 -2.74 -25.26 16.82
CA ASP A 88 -3.01 -25.99 15.58
C ASP A 88 -3.39 -25.04 14.45
N THR A 89 -4.27 -24.07 14.74
CA THR A 89 -4.60 -23.00 13.78
C THR A 89 -3.38 -22.14 13.44
N ALA A 90 -2.51 -21.87 14.43
CA ALA A 90 -1.29 -21.10 14.21
C ALA A 90 -0.30 -21.82 13.31
N GLU A 91 -0.08 -23.11 13.52
CA GLU A 91 0.79 -23.93 12.69
C GLU A 91 0.24 -24.11 11.27
N ALA A 92 -1.06 -24.39 11.12
CA ALA A 92 -1.70 -24.47 9.82
C ALA A 92 -1.51 -23.15 9.03
N LYS A 93 -1.70 -22.01 9.71
CA LYS A 93 -1.50 -20.70 9.09
C LYS A 93 -0.03 -20.40 8.76
N PHE A 94 0.89 -20.87 9.60
CA PHE A 94 2.33 -20.76 9.34
C PHE A 94 2.70 -21.52 8.08
N ASP A 95 2.28 -22.76 7.93
CA ASP A 95 2.59 -23.59 6.76
C ASP A 95 1.94 -23.04 5.48
N GLU A 96 0.72 -22.50 5.56
CA GLU A 96 0.07 -21.78 4.45
C GLU A 96 0.94 -20.60 3.98
N LEU A 97 1.42 -19.76 4.90
CA LEU A 97 2.24 -18.61 4.57
C LEU A 97 3.61 -19.00 4.03
N VAL A 98 4.24 -20.02 4.59
CA VAL A 98 5.51 -20.55 4.09
C VAL A 98 5.36 -20.99 2.63
N ASN A 99 4.30 -21.74 2.31
CA ASN A 99 4.01 -22.19 0.95
C ASN A 99 3.71 -21.02 0.00
N MET A 100 2.97 -20.01 0.46
CA MET A 100 2.69 -18.80 -0.29
C MET A 100 4.00 -18.04 -0.62
N VAL A 101 4.87 -17.82 0.37
CA VAL A 101 6.15 -17.13 0.16
C VAL A 101 7.06 -17.91 -0.78
N LYS A 102 7.11 -19.25 -0.66
CA LYS A 102 7.85 -20.12 -1.59
C LYS A 102 7.34 -19.99 -3.03
N SER A 103 6.03 -19.99 -3.22
CA SER A 103 5.42 -19.84 -4.56
C SER A 103 5.65 -18.46 -5.17
N GLU A 104 5.61 -17.40 -4.36
CA GLU A 104 5.91 -16.03 -4.82
C GLU A 104 7.39 -15.82 -5.15
N ALA A 105 8.30 -16.48 -4.45
CA ALA A 105 9.74 -16.40 -4.72
C ALA A 105 10.12 -17.00 -6.10
N GLY A 106 9.34 -17.97 -6.57
CA GLY A 106 9.52 -18.58 -7.90
C GLY A 106 8.83 -17.82 -9.04
N GLN A 107 7.94 -16.86 -8.74
CA GLN A 107 7.28 -16.08 -9.78
C GLN A 107 8.07 -14.80 -10.10
N PRO A 108 8.29 -14.48 -11.39
CA PRO A 108 8.86 -13.20 -11.75
C PRO A 108 7.94 -12.11 -11.19
N LYS A 109 8.49 -11.24 -10.32
CA LYS A 109 7.75 -10.10 -9.75
C LYS A 109 6.94 -9.47 -10.87
N ARG A 110 5.60 -9.55 -10.82
CA ARG A 110 4.73 -8.85 -11.75
C ARG A 110 5.13 -7.37 -11.68
N ARG A 111 5.95 -6.95 -12.63
CA ARG A 111 6.28 -5.53 -12.80
C ARG A 111 4.94 -4.85 -12.92
N GLY A 112 4.60 -4.03 -11.92
CA GLY A 112 3.34 -3.29 -11.92
C GLY A 112 3.16 -2.75 -13.32
N ARG A 113 1.99 -3.02 -13.93
CA ARG A 113 1.68 -2.65 -15.31
C ARG A 113 2.08 -1.19 -15.46
N LYS A 114 3.21 -0.93 -16.14
CA LYS A 114 3.61 0.45 -16.44
C LYS A 114 2.39 1.04 -17.11
N SER A 115 1.72 1.96 -16.44
CA SER A 115 0.59 2.67 -17.05
C SER A 115 1.14 3.20 -18.37
N LYS A 116 0.58 2.73 -19.49
CA LYS A 116 0.92 3.29 -20.79
C LYS A 116 0.79 4.79 -20.61
N LYS A 117 1.88 5.52 -20.77
CA LYS A 117 1.85 6.98 -20.83
C LYS A 117 1.06 7.31 -22.10
N VAL A 118 -0.26 7.32 -21.99
CA VAL A 118 -1.11 7.84 -23.05
C VAL A 118 -0.83 9.32 -23.06
N SER A 119 -0.11 9.77 -24.07
CA SER A 119 0.08 11.20 -24.32
C SER A 119 -1.31 11.79 -24.58
N LEU A 120 -1.68 12.78 -23.77
CA LEU A 120 -2.95 13.47 -23.97
C LEU A 120 -2.76 14.39 -25.19
N VAL A 121 -3.37 14.01 -26.31
CA VAL A 121 -3.49 14.89 -27.48
C VAL A 121 -4.65 15.83 -27.18
N LEU A 122 -4.38 17.13 -27.14
CA LEU A 122 -5.39 18.14 -26.90
C LEU A 122 -6.05 18.54 -28.23
N PRO A 123 -7.38 18.74 -28.26
CA PRO A 123 -8.06 19.32 -29.40
C PRO A 123 -7.50 20.74 -29.68
N LYS A 124 -7.47 21.12 -30.96
CA LYS A 124 -7.15 22.51 -31.34
C LYS A 124 -8.37 23.38 -31.10
N GLY A 125 -8.18 24.48 -30.35
CA GLY A 125 -9.25 25.42 -30.03
C GLY A 125 -9.92 25.17 -28.68
N GLU A 126 -11.22 25.49 -28.59
CA GLU A 126 -11.99 25.35 -27.37
C GLU A 126 -12.52 23.91 -27.19
N PHE A 127 -12.45 23.41 -25.98
CA PHE A 127 -12.93 22.09 -25.63
C PHE A 127 -13.45 22.01 -24.19
N THR A 128 -14.26 21.00 -23.93
CA THR A 128 -14.79 20.71 -22.60
C THR A 128 -14.22 19.37 -22.09
N MET A 129 -14.31 19.14 -20.79
CA MET A 129 -13.95 17.86 -20.18
C MET A 129 -14.72 16.69 -20.82
N LYS A 130 -16.00 16.89 -21.17
CA LYS A 130 -16.83 15.87 -21.82
C LYS A 130 -16.29 15.45 -23.19
N MET A 131 -15.81 16.41 -23.97
CA MET A 131 -15.19 16.14 -25.28
C MET A 131 -13.90 15.36 -25.11
N LEU A 132 -13.04 15.73 -24.14
CA LEU A 132 -11.81 14.98 -23.85
C LEU A 132 -12.07 13.54 -23.41
N ILE A 133 -13.12 13.30 -22.62
CA ILE A 133 -13.52 11.94 -22.22
C ILE A 133 -13.92 11.12 -23.46
N ALA A 134 -14.71 11.70 -24.35
CA ALA A 134 -15.16 11.03 -25.56
C ALA A 134 -14.00 10.68 -26.50
N GLU A 135 -13.04 11.60 -26.69
CA GLU A 135 -11.90 11.36 -27.58
C GLU A 135 -10.83 10.42 -27.00
N THR A 136 -10.58 10.52 -25.69
CA THR A 136 -9.46 9.78 -25.07
C THR A 136 -9.87 8.48 -24.43
N GLY A 137 -11.15 8.30 -24.11
CA GLY A 137 -11.66 7.17 -23.32
C GLY A 137 -11.15 7.15 -21.87
N LEU A 138 -10.47 8.22 -21.41
CA LEU A 138 -9.95 8.33 -20.05
C LEU A 138 -11.05 8.80 -19.09
N THR A 139 -10.94 8.40 -17.84
CA THR A 139 -11.89 8.82 -16.80
C THR A 139 -11.66 10.29 -16.39
N GLN A 140 -12.74 10.96 -15.97
CA GLN A 140 -12.70 12.37 -15.57
C GLN A 140 -11.62 12.69 -14.53
N PRO A 141 -11.40 11.92 -13.44
CA PRO A 141 -10.34 12.21 -12.47
C PRO A 141 -8.93 12.21 -13.08
N VAL A 142 -8.66 11.29 -14.00
CA VAL A 142 -7.35 11.19 -14.68
C VAL A 142 -7.12 12.38 -15.59
N LEU A 143 -8.14 12.78 -16.35
CA LEU A 143 -8.08 13.94 -17.22
C LEU A 143 -7.94 15.24 -16.43
N TYR A 144 -8.65 15.37 -15.30
CA TYR A 144 -8.59 16.54 -14.44
C TYR A 144 -7.16 16.79 -13.94
N VAL A 145 -6.49 15.77 -13.40
CA VAL A 145 -5.10 15.90 -12.93
C VAL A 145 -4.15 16.32 -14.06
N ARG A 146 -4.33 15.76 -15.25
CA ARG A 146 -3.51 16.11 -16.41
C ARG A 146 -3.75 17.53 -16.91
N LEU A 147 -5.01 17.97 -16.98
CA LEU A 147 -5.37 19.34 -17.34
C LEU A 147 -4.81 20.36 -16.36
N GLN A 148 -4.92 20.11 -15.06
CA GLN A 148 -4.34 20.99 -14.04
C GLN A 148 -2.82 21.17 -14.23
N LYS A 149 -2.12 20.11 -14.63
CA LYS A 149 -0.70 20.20 -14.97
C LYS A 149 -0.46 21.09 -16.21
N LEU A 150 -1.25 20.90 -17.26
CA LEU A 150 -1.12 21.68 -18.50
C LEU A 150 -1.47 23.17 -18.30
N ILE A 151 -2.44 23.46 -17.41
CA ILE A 151 -2.77 24.83 -17.00
C ILE A 151 -1.57 25.47 -16.28
N LYS A 152 -0.95 24.75 -15.34
CA LYS A 152 0.26 25.21 -14.65
C LYS A 152 1.46 25.44 -15.60
N GLU A 153 1.53 24.67 -16.70
CA GLU A 153 2.54 24.80 -17.75
C GLU A 153 2.18 25.87 -18.80
N ASN A 154 1.10 26.63 -18.61
CA ASN A 154 0.56 27.63 -19.54
C ASN A 154 0.28 27.10 -20.97
N LYS A 155 -0.05 25.82 -21.09
CA LYS A 155 -0.41 25.19 -22.37
C LYS A 155 -1.92 25.17 -22.64
N VAL A 156 -2.71 25.35 -21.58
CA VAL A 156 -4.17 25.38 -21.60
C VAL A 156 -4.65 26.47 -20.65
N LYS A 157 -5.69 27.19 -21.02
CA LYS A 157 -6.38 28.16 -20.15
C LYS A 157 -7.87 27.85 -20.05
N GLU A 158 -8.49 28.22 -18.95
CA GLU A 158 -9.93 28.25 -18.81
C GLU A 158 -10.47 29.53 -19.46
N VAL A 159 -11.38 29.39 -20.42
CA VAL A 159 -11.94 30.54 -21.17
C VAL A 159 -13.36 30.88 -20.78
N GLY A 160 -14.08 30.01 -20.12
CA GLY A 160 -15.46 30.29 -19.71
C GLY A 160 -16.21 29.07 -19.17
N ARG A 161 -17.53 29.25 -19.02
CA ARG A 161 -18.45 28.19 -18.63
C ARG A 161 -19.68 28.19 -19.53
N VAL A 162 -20.04 27.04 -20.06
CA VAL A 162 -21.20 26.86 -20.91
C VAL A 162 -22.25 26.02 -20.16
N LYS A 163 -23.50 26.46 -20.17
CA LYS A 163 -24.62 25.67 -19.66
C LYS A 163 -25.02 24.63 -20.71
N PRO A 164 -25.36 23.39 -20.32
CA PRO A 164 -25.84 22.39 -21.26
C PRO A 164 -27.16 22.86 -21.91
N GLU A 165 -27.34 22.55 -23.19
CA GLU A 165 -28.62 22.77 -23.90
C GLU A 165 -29.73 22.01 -23.16
N GLY A 166 -30.84 22.72 -22.84
CA GLY A 166 -31.95 22.16 -22.05
C GLY A 166 -32.03 22.63 -20.60
N GLY A 167 -31.12 23.49 -20.12
CA GLY A 167 -31.27 24.28 -18.88
C GLY A 167 -31.14 23.53 -17.55
N ARG A 168 -31.11 22.21 -17.51
CA ARG A 168 -30.93 21.38 -16.31
C ARG A 168 -29.55 20.78 -16.26
N GLY A 169 -28.64 21.31 -15.45
CA GLY A 169 -27.29 20.78 -15.22
C GLY A 169 -26.29 21.83 -14.73
N LYS A 170 -25.16 21.37 -14.18
CA LYS A 170 -24.06 22.25 -13.78
C LYS A 170 -23.35 22.78 -15.03
N ALA A 171 -22.98 24.08 -15.01
CA ALA A 171 -22.20 24.67 -16.08
C ALA A 171 -20.85 23.92 -16.27
N MET A 172 -20.51 23.64 -17.52
CA MET A 172 -19.26 22.97 -17.88
C MET A 172 -18.18 24.01 -18.14
N VAL A 173 -16.97 23.76 -17.63
CA VAL A 173 -15.81 24.62 -17.88
C VAL A 173 -15.32 24.38 -19.30
N VAL A 174 -15.03 25.44 -20.01
CA VAL A 174 -14.44 25.45 -21.34
C VAL A 174 -12.96 25.81 -21.23
N TYR A 175 -12.14 25.00 -21.86
CA TYR A 175 -10.69 25.14 -21.91
C TYR A 175 -10.26 25.49 -23.34
N GLN A 176 -9.16 26.19 -23.49
CA GLN A 176 -8.55 26.50 -24.77
C GLN A 176 -7.06 26.17 -24.75
N THR A 177 -6.56 25.54 -25.80
CA THR A 177 -5.12 25.35 -26.04
C THR A 177 -4.48 26.69 -26.40
N ILE A 178 -3.36 26.99 -25.79
CA ILE A 178 -2.57 28.22 -26.04
C ILE A 178 -1.52 27.95 -27.10
#